data_d4ede3a660764050de1e8fbb5777e4f2
#
_entry.id   d4ede3a660764050de1e8fbb5777e4f2
#
_cell.length_a   1.000
_cell.length_b   1.000
_cell.length_c   1.000
_cell.angle_alpha   90.00
_cell.angle_beta   90.00
_cell.angle_gamma   90.00
#
_symmetry.space_group_name_H-M   'P 1'
#
loop_
_entity.id
_entity.type
_entity.pdbx_description
1 polymer ?
#
loop_
_entity_poly.entity_id
_entity_poly.type
_entity_poly.pdbx_seq_one_letter_code
_entity_poly.pdbx_strand_id
1 'polypeptide(L)'
;MVVFEKMCLNAQRMVLYVNNTREFYDIKCEITKVIEEHLKANKFVSVVRLMNDEELKDLVFKSAKYTLKYDGEMPTQKEKKQACAYLACAIINTAKDNLNLN
;
A
#
# COMPACT_ATOMS: atom_id res chain seq x y z
N MET A 1 10.18 12.08 -10.01
CA MET A 1 10.14 12.89 -8.81
C MET A 1 10.53 12.06 -7.61
N VAL A 2 11.39 12.64 -6.79
CA VAL A 2 12.01 11.95 -5.63
C VAL A 2 10.97 11.49 -4.60
N VAL A 3 9.90 12.26 -4.40
CA VAL A 3 8.87 11.97 -3.41
C VAL A 3 8.11 10.68 -3.73
N PHE A 4 7.67 10.53 -4.98
CA PHE A 4 6.93 9.34 -5.41
C PHE A 4 7.79 8.08 -5.33
N GLU A 5 9.04 8.17 -5.78
CA GLU A 5 10.01 7.08 -5.68
C GLU A 5 10.20 6.65 -4.22
N LYS A 6 10.38 7.63 -3.33
CA LYS A 6 10.55 7.37 -1.91
C LYS A 6 9.32 6.71 -1.29
N MET A 7 8.13 7.15 -1.65
CA MET A 7 6.89 6.53 -1.18
C MET A 7 6.79 5.07 -1.62
N CYS A 8 7.14 4.80 -2.86
CA CYS A 8 7.16 3.44 -3.40
C CYS A 8 8.15 2.54 -2.64
N LEU A 9 9.37 3.02 -2.40
CA LEU A 9 10.38 2.28 -1.66
C LEU A 9 9.96 2.05 -0.20
N ASN A 10 9.35 3.03 0.44
CA ASN A 10 8.86 2.88 1.80
C ASN A 10 7.70 1.89 1.88
N ALA A 11 6.85 1.81 0.87
CA ALA A 11 5.80 0.80 0.79
C ALA A 11 6.41 -0.60 0.71
N GLN A 12 7.47 -0.78 -0.08
CA GLN A 12 8.19 -2.05 -0.16
C GLN A 12 8.82 -2.43 1.17
N ARG A 13 9.50 -1.48 1.83
CA ARG A 13 10.10 -1.71 3.16
C ARG A 13 9.03 -2.10 4.18
N MET A 14 7.90 -1.41 4.17
CA MET A 14 6.82 -1.66 5.10
C MET A 14 6.30 -3.09 5.01
N VAL A 15 6.09 -3.62 3.80
CA VAL A 15 5.59 -4.98 3.64
C VAL A 15 6.68 -6.03 3.76
N LEU A 16 7.92 -5.69 3.42
CA LEU A 16 9.06 -6.62 3.51
C LEU A 16 9.41 -6.96 4.95
N TYR A 17 9.33 -5.99 5.84
CA TYR A 17 9.76 -6.15 7.24
C TYR A 17 8.61 -6.49 8.20
N VAL A 18 7.41 -6.69 7.68
CA VAL A 18 6.30 -7.14 8.49
C VAL A 18 6.52 -8.59 8.91
N ASN A 19 6.36 -8.87 10.19
CA ASN A 19 6.67 -10.17 10.78
C ASN A 19 5.44 -11.02 11.06
N ASN A 20 4.23 -10.44 11.03
CA ASN A 20 3.02 -11.18 11.40
C ASN A 20 1.76 -10.57 10.77
N THR A 21 0.70 -11.36 10.76
CA THR A 21 -0.60 -11.01 10.18
C THR A 21 -1.23 -9.79 10.83
N ARG A 22 -0.96 -9.55 12.12
CA ARG A 22 -1.51 -8.39 12.82
C ARG A 22 -0.95 -7.09 12.27
N GLU A 23 0.35 -7.06 11.96
CA GLU A 23 0.96 -5.88 11.34
C GLU A 23 0.38 -5.62 9.96
N PHE A 24 0.13 -6.66 9.16
CA PHE A 24 -0.57 -6.52 7.88
C PHE A 24 -1.98 -5.97 8.05
N TYR A 25 -2.68 -6.45 9.08
CA TYR A 25 -4.01 -5.94 9.39
C TYR A 25 -3.97 -4.44 9.71
N ASP A 26 -3.00 -4.01 10.50
CA ASP A 26 -2.83 -2.59 10.84
C ASP A 26 -2.55 -1.74 9.60
N ILE A 27 -1.72 -2.24 8.69
CA ILE A 27 -1.45 -1.58 7.41
C ILE A 27 -2.74 -1.45 6.58
N LYS A 28 -3.52 -2.51 6.49
CA LYS A 28 -4.79 -2.49 5.76
C LYS A 28 -5.78 -1.50 6.39
N CYS A 29 -5.82 -1.42 7.72
CA CYS A 29 -6.65 -0.44 8.42
C CYS A 29 -6.24 0.99 8.07
N GLU A 30 -4.96 1.28 8.03
CA GLU A 30 -4.47 2.62 7.66
C GLU A 30 -4.80 2.94 6.20
N ILE A 31 -4.65 1.96 5.31
CA ILE A 31 -5.01 2.13 3.89
C ILE A 31 -6.50 2.44 3.74
N THR A 32 -7.37 1.70 4.43
CA THR A 32 -8.82 1.95 4.37
C THR A 32 -9.17 3.33 4.91
N LYS A 33 -8.49 3.77 5.95
CA LYS A 33 -8.67 5.10 6.52
C LYS A 33 -8.35 6.20 5.51
N VAL A 34 -7.24 6.06 4.79
CA VAL A 34 -6.87 7.00 3.73
C VAL A 34 -7.93 7.02 2.63
N ILE A 35 -8.42 5.86 2.22
CA ILE A 35 -9.46 5.75 1.19
C ILE A 35 -10.74 6.46 1.64
N GLU A 36 -11.18 6.23 2.86
CA GLU A 36 -12.43 6.81 3.39
C GLU A 36 -12.32 8.32 3.60
N GLU A 37 -11.23 8.78 4.20
CA GLU A 37 -11.10 10.17 4.64
C GLU A 37 -10.57 11.11 3.56
N HIS A 38 -9.60 10.65 2.76
CA HIS A 38 -8.89 11.53 1.83
C HIS A 38 -9.29 11.33 0.37
N LEU A 39 -9.60 10.10 -0.02
CA LEU A 39 -9.93 9.79 -1.41
C LEU A 39 -11.44 9.67 -1.64
N LYS A 40 -12.21 9.55 -0.56
CA LYS A 40 -13.69 9.43 -0.59
C LYS A 40 -14.18 8.38 -1.58
N ALA A 41 -13.46 7.26 -1.64
CA ALA A 41 -13.71 6.17 -2.58
C ALA A 41 -14.13 4.90 -1.81
N ASN A 42 -15.16 5.02 -0.96
CA ASN A 42 -15.57 3.98 0.00
C ASN A 42 -15.88 2.64 -0.65
N LYS A 43 -16.27 2.62 -1.92
CA LYS A 43 -16.53 1.38 -2.66
C LYS A 43 -15.32 0.46 -2.79
N PHE A 44 -14.11 0.99 -2.57
CA PHE A 44 -12.87 0.21 -2.64
C PHE A 44 -12.41 -0.31 -1.28
N VAL A 45 -13.07 0.08 -0.19
CA VAL A 45 -12.70 -0.34 1.16
C VAL A 45 -12.80 -1.87 1.31
N SER A 46 -13.83 -2.48 0.74
CA SER A 46 -13.99 -3.93 0.79
C SER A 46 -12.88 -4.67 0.05
N VAL A 47 -12.34 -4.09 -1.00
CA VAL A 47 -11.20 -4.68 -1.75
C VAL A 47 -10.00 -4.85 -0.81
N VAL A 48 -9.70 -3.80 -0.03
CA VAL A 48 -8.58 -3.84 0.93
C VAL A 48 -8.85 -4.83 2.06
N ARG A 49 -10.07 -4.83 2.60
CA ARG A 49 -10.43 -5.71 3.72
C ARG A 49 -10.33 -7.20 3.34
N LEU A 50 -10.69 -7.53 2.11
CA LEU A 50 -10.68 -8.92 1.64
C LEU A 50 -9.30 -9.35 1.10
N MET A 51 -8.40 -8.41 0.92
CA MET A 51 -7.05 -8.68 0.42
C MET A 51 -6.25 -9.44 1.48
N ASN A 52 -5.61 -10.54 1.08
CA ASN A 52 -4.73 -11.26 1.98
C ASN A 52 -3.30 -10.67 1.94
N ASP A 53 -2.44 -11.17 2.83
CA ASP A 53 -1.09 -10.63 2.99
C ASP A 53 -0.26 -10.78 1.71
N GLU A 54 -0.40 -11.92 1.01
CA GLU A 54 0.33 -12.16 -0.22
C GLU A 54 -0.13 -11.24 -1.35
N GLU A 55 -1.44 -10.98 -1.45
CA GLU A 55 -1.99 -10.06 -2.44
C GLU A 55 -1.47 -8.64 -2.21
N LEU A 56 -1.36 -8.21 -0.95
CA LEU A 56 -0.82 -6.90 -0.61
C LEU A 56 0.66 -6.79 -1.01
N LYS A 57 1.45 -7.82 -0.69
CA LYS A 57 2.86 -7.88 -1.10
C LYS A 57 3.00 -7.84 -2.62
N ASP A 58 2.21 -8.65 -3.32
CA ASP A 58 2.24 -8.70 -4.78
C ASP A 58 1.92 -7.34 -5.40
N LEU A 59 0.92 -6.65 -4.86
CA LEU A 59 0.56 -5.33 -5.33
C LEU A 59 1.75 -4.36 -5.26
N VAL A 60 2.46 -4.39 -4.13
CA VAL A 60 3.60 -3.50 -3.90
C VAL A 60 4.76 -3.80 -4.85
N PHE A 61 5.11 -5.07 -5.01
CA PHE A 61 6.29 -5.46 -5.79
C PHE A 61 6.01 -5.54 -7.29
N LYS A 62 4.78 -5.88 -7.68
CA LYS A 62 4.41 -6.01 -9.10
C LYS A 62 4.39 -4.68 -9.83
N SER A 63 3.97 -3.62 -9.15
CA SER A 63 3.89 -2.28 -9.72
C SER A 63 5.13 -1.44 -9.45
N ALA A 64 6.13 -2.00 -8.77
CA ALA A 64 7.33 -1.27 -8.38
C ALA A 64 8.23 -1.00 -9.59
N LYS A 65 8.50 0.26 -9.84
CA LYS A 65 9.49 0.69 -10.84
C LYS A 65 10.91 0.64 -10.28
N TYR A 66 11.03 0.52 -8.96
CA TYR A 66 12.30 0.58 -8.26
C TYR A 66 12.47 -0.68 -7.43
N THR A 67 13.65 -1.28 -7.49
CA THR A 67 13.96 -2.48 -6.71
C THR A 67 14.52 -2.07 -5.37
N LEU A 68 13.91 -2.58 -4.30
CA LEU A 68 14.40 -2.36 -2.95
C LEU A 68 15.68 -3.17 -2.72
N LYS A 69 16.71 -2.49 -2.21
CA LYS A 69 17.86 -3.16 -1.62
C LYS A 69 17.65 -3.16 -0.11
N TYR A 70 17.84 -4.32 0.49
CA TYR A 70 17.68 -4.47 1.94
C TYR A 70 18.76 -3.65 2.67
N ASP A 71 18.34 -2.70 3.48
CA ASP A 71 19.24 -1.84 4.25
C ASP A 71 19.02 -1.96 5.77
N GLY A 72 18.07 -2.81 6.18
CA GLY A 72 17.79 -3.06 7.59
C GLY A 72 16.97 -1.99 8.29
N GLU A 73 16.53 -0.97 7.58
CA GLU A 73 15.80 0.14 8.17
C GLU A 73 14.29 0.04 7.95
N MET A 74 13.52 0.27 9.01
CA MET A 74 12.07 0.40 8.93
C MET A 74 11.71 1.86 8.63
N PRO A 75 10.65 2.11 7.85
CA PRO A 75 10.15 3.46 7.66
C PRO A 75 9.68 4.09 8.97
N THR A 76 9.81 5.41 9.08
CA THR A 76 9.24 6.17 10.19
C THR A 76 7.71 6.15 10.11
N GLN A 77 7.02 6.58 11.17
CA GLN A 77 5.55 6.66 11.15
C GLN A 77 5.03 7.56 10.04
N LYS A 78 5.69 8.68 9.81
CA LYS A 78 5.33 9.59 8.72
C LYS A 78 5.50 8.92 7.35
N GLU A 79 6.60 8.21 7.17
CA GLU A 79 6.88 7.48 5.94
C GLU A 79 5.90 6.33 5.72
N LYS A 80 5.49 5.64 6.79
CA LYS A 80 4.46 4.60 6.72
C LYS A 80 3.11 5.15 6.25
N LYS A 81 2.72 6.32 6.76
CA LYS A 81 1.48 6.98 6.33
C LYS A 81 1.52 7.36 4.86
N GLN A 82 2.64 7.90 4.40
CA GLN A 82 2.82 8.21 2.99
C GLN A 82 2.81 6.96 2.12
N ALA A 83 3.42 5.89 2.59
CA ALA A 83 3.39 4.59 1.91
C ALA A 83 1.96 4.04 1.82
N CYS A 84 1.18 4.16 2.89
CA CYS A 84 -0.23 3.73 2.88
C CYS A 84 -1.07 4.56 1.90
N ALA A 85 -0.80 5.85 1.79
CA ALA A 85 -1.47 6.70 0.80
C ALA A 85 -1.12 6.27 -0.62
N TYR A 86 0.14 5.95 -0.88
CA TYR A 86 0.57 5.40 -2.17
C TYR A 86 -0.17 4.07 -2.48
N LEU A 87 -0.23 3.17 -1.50
CA LEU A 87 -0.89 1.89 -1.68
C LEU A 87 -2.40 2.05 -1.91
N ALA A 88 -3.04 2.99 -1.22
CA ALA A 88 -4.46 3.28 -1.43
C ALA A 88 -4.73 3.68 -2.89
N CYS A 89 -3.91 4.57 -3.45
CA CYS A 89 -4.03 4.98 -4.84
C CYS A 89 -3.78 3.81 -5.80
N ALA A 90 -2.77 2.99 -5.51
CA ALA A 90 -2.43 1.82 -6.33
C ALA A 90 -3.59 0.80 -6.35
N ILE A 91 -4.21 0.56 -5.20
CA ILE A 91 -5.35 -0.36 -5.08
C ILE A 91 -6.54 0.14 -5.90
N ILE A 92 -6.86 1.43 -5.78
CA ILE A 92 -7.97 2.02 -6.52
C ILE A 92 -7.73 1.91 -8.03
N ASN A 93 -6.54 2.23 -8.48
CA ASN A 93 -6.19 2.18 -9.90
C ASN A 93 -6.26 0.75 -10.44
N THR A 94 -5.72 -0.21 -9.69
CA THR A 94 -5.76 -1.62 -10.07
C THR A 94 -7.19 -2.14 -10.13
N ALA A 95 -8.01 -1.79 -9.15
CA ALA A 95 -9.41 -2.21 -9.11
C ALA A 95 -10.21 -1.62 -10.27
N LYS A 96 -9.97 -0.35 -10.60
CA LYS A 96 -10.62 0.29 -11.76
C LYS A 96 -10.26 -0.42 -13.07
N ASP A 97 -8.98 -0.75 -13.26
CA ASP A 97 -8.51 -1.43 -14.46
C ASP A 97 -9.14 -2.82 -14.58
N ASN A 98 -9.15 -3.59 -13.48
CA ASN A 98 -9.65 -4.95 -13.47
C ASN A 98 -11.18 -5.03 -13.64
N LEU A 99 -11.91 -4.02 -13.17
CA LEU A 99 -13.37 -4.00 -13.20
C LEU A 99 -13.93 -3.13 -14.34
N ASN A 100 -13.08 -2.59 -15.19
CA ASN A 100 -13.48 -1.66 -16.26
C ASN A 100 -14.32 -0.49 -15.76
N LEU A 101 -14.03 0.00 -14.56
CA LEU A 101 -14.73 1.13 -13.97
C LEU A 101 -14.04 2.44 -14.38
N ASN A 102 -14.25 2.84 -15.59
CA ASN A 102 -13.77 4.13 -16.07
C ASN A 102 -14.87 5.19 -15.99
#